data_55f45737c9e5c1ae6849d36639a71179
#
_entry.id   55f45737c9e5c1ae6849d36639a71179
#
_cell.length_a   1.000
_cell.length_b   1.000
_cell.length_c   1.000
_cell.angle_alpha   90.00
_cell.angle_beta   90.00
_cell.angle_gamma   90.00
#
_symmetry.space_group_name_H-M   'P 1'
#
loop_
_entity.id
_entity.type
_entity.pdbx_description
1 polymer ?
#
loop_
_entity_poly.entity_id
_entity_poly.type
_entity_poly.pdbx_seq_one_letter_code
_entity_poly.pdbx_strand_id
1 'polypeptide(L)'
;MPMIHVAMSVLFLLSSNLASGDGLNNQTKQFTPNSEMSAVDWSSPDELHRTWQAALVRIPKHHQVYAGQISNLPIEALPVKEKLPIVIYLHGCSGVWWGTYIRLDFFAENGFAVIAPNSFARAKYPKSCDPATKRAGLYRETLKMRQYDALNAIKNAKQLAWVDSRNIFLGGCSEGGITSATVSTDFDSGVNARVIEGWTCHAEWSEYRGISVSSSEPVLALVADQDPWFQDSWARGSCGSYMNSENGSRSVIYSIGPLTSRHSLLDDSDVQTTVLEFLQANMVE
;
A
#
# COMPACT_ATOMS: atom_id res chain seq x y z
N MET A 1 -34.46 60.15 22.07
CA MET A 1 -34.86 58.91 21.31
C MET A 1 -33.59 58.30 20.71
N PRO A 2 -33.05 57.25 21.24
CA PRO A 2 -31.90 56.56 20.61
C PRO A 2 -32.40 55.51 19.65
N MET A 3 -31.84 55.52 18.45
CA MET A 3 -32.00 54.48 17.41
C MET A 3 -31.22 53.25 17.80
N ILE A 4 -31.95 52.12 17.87
CA ILE A 4 -31.39 50.77 18.08
C ILE A 4 -30.99 50.21 16.70
N HIS A 5 -29.70 49.99 16.47
CA HIS A 5 -29.23 49.25 15.32
C HIS A 5 -29.24 47.73 15.64
N VAL A 6 -30.12 47.01 14.94
CA VAL A 6 -30.12 45.55 14.97
C VAL A 6 -29.10 45.03 13.94
N ALA A 7 -28.01 44.46 14.44
CA ALA A 7 -27.06 43.77 13.61
C ALA A 7 -27.58 42.35 13.34
N MET A 8 -27.89 42.08 12.09
CA MET A 8 -28.34 40.77 11.60
C MET A 8 -27.08 39.94 11.25
N SER A 9 -26.68 39.05 12.16
CA SER A 9 -25.60 38.11 11.91
C SER A 9 -26.10 36.98 10.98
N VAL A 10 -25.59 36.96 9.75
CA VAL A 10 -25.80 35.90 8.80
C VAL A 10 -24.83 34.76 9.14
N LEU A 11 -25.38 33.69 9.69
CA LEU A 11 -24.64 32.44 9.96
C LEU A 11 -24.51 31.66 8.63
N PHE A 12 -23.32 31.70 8.02
CA PHE A 12 -22.99 30.79 6.91
C PHE A 12 -22.78 29.42 7.49
N LEU A 13 -23.76 28.55 7.33
CA LEU A 13 -23.61 27.10 7.48
C LEU A 13 -22.85 26.57 6.26
N LEU A 14 -21.55 26.38 6.43
CA LEU A 14 -20.75 25.55 5.53
C LEU A 14 -21.18 24.10 5.75
N SER A 15 -22.07 23.63 4.90
CA SER A 15 -22.34 22.19 4.75
C SER A 15 -21.14 21.55 4.08
N SER A 16 -20.22 21.01 4.89
CA SER A 16 -19.22 20.07 4.43
C SER A 16 -19.94 18.79 4.01
N ASN A 17 -20.13 18.62 2.71
CA ASN A 17 -20.44 17.31 2.14
C ASN A 17 -19.20 16.42 2.33
N LEU A 18 -19.14 15.77 3.48
CA LEU A 18 -18.36 14.56 3.65
C LEU A 18 -18.98 13.53 2.70
N ALA A 19 -18.33 13.34 1.55
CA ALA A 19 -18.63 12.22 0.69
C ALA A 19 -18.40 10.96 1.53
N SER A 20 -19.49 10.32 1.91
CA SER A 20 -19.51 9.07 2.64
C SER A 20 -18.72 8.04 1.84
N GLY A 21 -17.62 7.55 2.43
CA GLY A 21 -16.80 6.48 1.85
C GLY A 21 -17.47 5.10 1.83
N ASP A 22 -18.78 5.03 1.79
CA ASP A 22 -19.56 3.80 1.88
C ASP A 22 -19.62 2.98 0.58
N GLY A 23 -19.09 3.49 -0.53
CA GLY A 23 -19.18 2.79 -1.82
C GLY A 23 -18.26 1.59 -2.00
N LEU A 24 -17.18 1.46 -1.20
CA LEU A 24 -16.18 0.41 -1.39
C LEU A 24 -16.39 -0.83 -0.51
N ASN A 25 -17.16 -0.74 0.56
CA ASN A 25 -17.35 -1.84 1.51
C ASN A 25 -18.43 -2.87 1.12
N ASN A 26 -19.24 -2.60 0.12
CA ASN A 26 -20.40 -3.44 -0.20
C ASN A 26 -20.14 -4.60 -1.15
N GLN A 27 -18.88 -4.82 -1.62
CA GLN A 27 -18.60 -5.87 -2.60
C GLN A 27 -17.84 -7.08 -2.06
N THR A 28 -17.36 -7.02 -0.83
CA THR A 28 -16.58 -8.13 -0.27
C THR A 28 -17.52 -9.18 0.35
N LYS A 29 -17.78 -10.24 -0.37
CA LYS A 29 -18.39 -11.44 0.25
C LYS A 29 -17.32 -12.08 1.13
N GLN A 30 -17.34 -11.79 2.43
CA GLN A 30 -16.59 -12.58 3.39
C GLN A 30 -17.13 -14.01 3.37
N PHE A 31 -16.23 -14.96 3.17
CA PHE A 31 -16.60 -16.37 3.30
C PHE A 31 -15.82 -17.00 4.45
N THR A 32 -16.41 -18.08 5.01
CA THR A 32 -15.81 -18.78 6.14
C THR A 32 -14.54 -19.52 5.71
N PRO A 33 -13.57 -19.73 6.62
CA PRO A 33 -12.31 -20.44 6.33
C PRO A 33 -12.45 -21.84 5.72
N ASN A 34 -13.63 -22.46 5.84
CA ASN A 34 -13.95 -23.78 5.30
C ASN A 34 -14.43 -23.76 3.85
N SER A 35 -14.55 -22.61 3.20
CA SER A 35 -14.84 -22.53 1.78
C SER A 35 -13.53 -22.76 1.03
N GLU A 36 -13.41 -23.85 0.30
CA GLU A 36 -12.24 -24.15 -0.51
C GLU A 36 -12.00 -23.03 -1.53
N MET A 37 -10.82 -22.44 -1.50
CA MET A 37 -10.30 -21.63 -2.58
C MET A 37 -9.49 -22.50 -3.53
N SER A 38 -9.66 -22.27 -4.80
CA SER A 38 -8.93 -22.94 -5.86
C SER A 38 -7.90 -22.00 -6.51
N ALA A 39 -7.00 -22.56 -7.29
CA ALA A 39 -6.04 -21.79 -8.07
C ALA A 39 -6.72 -20.75 -8.99
N VAL A 40 -7.93 -21.04 -9.47
CA VAL A 40 -8.74 -20.10 -10.26
C VAL A 40 -9.11 -18.86 -9.46
N ASP A 41 -9.38 -19.00 -8.17
CA ASP A 41 -9.72 -17.85 -7.33
C ASP A 41 -8.53 -16.87 -7.15
N TRP A 42 -7.28 -17.34 -7.29
CA TRP A 42 -6.09 -16.49 -7.11
C TRP A 42 -5.66 -15.80 -8.40
N SER A 43 -5.66 -16.52 -9.51
CA SER A 43 -5.01 -16.14 -10.76
C SER A 43 -5.99 -15.91 -11.92
N SER A 44 -7.30 -16.02 -11.68
CA SER A 44 -8.32 -15.77 -12.69
C SER A 44 -8.12 -14.40 -13.33
N PRO A 45 -8.07 -14.29 -14.66
CA PRO A 45 -8.00 -13.01 -15.34
C PRO A 45 -9.13 -12.05 -14.94
N ASP A 46 -10.34 -12.56 -14.67
CA ASP A 46 -11.47 -11.76 -14.25
C ASP A 46 -11.26 -11.17 -12.85
N GLU A 47 -10.70 -11.95 -11.92
CA GLU A 47 -10.40 -11.48 -10.57
C GLU A 47 -9.26 -10.45 -10.59
N LEU A 48 -8.21 -10.70 -11.37
CA LEU A 48 -7.12 -9.76 -11.56
C LEU A 48 -7.60 -8.46 -12.25
N HIS A 49 -8.51 -8.57 -13.21
CA HIS A 49 -9.14 -7.41 -13.83
C HIS A 49 -9.97 -6.61 -12.82
N ARG A 50 -10.75 -7.26 -11.94
CA ARG A 50 -11.52 -6.58 -10.90
C ARG A 50 -10.62 -5.78 -9.96
N THR A 51 -9.55 -6.39 -9.45
CA THR A 51 -8.62 -5.71 -8.52
C THR A 51 -7.91 -4.54 -9.17
N TRP A 52 -7.59 -4.66 -10.46
CA TRP A 52 -6.99 -3.60 -11.25
C TRP A 52 -7.97 -2.46 -11.51
N GLN A 53 -9.19 -2.74 -11.99
CA GLN A 53 -10.20 -1.70 -12.27
C GLN A 53 -10.60 -0.92 -11.02
N ALA A 54 -10.65 -1.59 -9.87
CA ALA A 54 -10.92 -0.97 -8.58
C ALA A 54 -9.68 -0.38 -7.89
N ALA A 55 -8.50 -0.43 -8.54
CA ALA A 55 -7.28 0.13 -7.98
C ALA A 55 -7.41 1.64 -7.78
N LEU A 56 -7.05 2.11 -6.60
CA LEU A 56 -6.96 3.54 -6.31
C LEU A 56 -5.79 4.15 -7.05
N VAL A 57 -5.97 5.37 -7.53
CA VAL A 57 -4.94 6.12 -8.24
C VAL A 57 -4.73 7.48 -7.60
N ARG A 58 -3.47 7.90 -7.52
CA ARG A 58 -3.06 9.28 -7.26
C ARG A 58 -2.08 9.71 -8.34
N ILE A 59 -2.34 10.84 -8.96
CA ILE A 59 -1.46 11.40 -9.99
C ILE A 59 -1.10 12.84 -9.60
N PRO A 60 0.19 13.14 -9.40
CA PRO A 60 0.66 14.51 -9.22
C PRO A 60 0.29 15.36 -10.43
N LYS A 61 -0.28 16.54 -10.22
CA LYS A 61 -0.63 17.47 -11.28
C LYS A 61 -0.36 18.91 -10.83
N HIS A 62 0.81 19.44 -11.16
CA HIS A 62 1.27 20.78 -10.75
C HIS A 62 1.17 20.99 -9.22
N HIS A 63 0.14 21.69 -8.76
CA HIS A 63 -0.08 21.98 -7.33
C HIS A 63 -1.23 21.17 -6.72
N GLN A 64 -1.69 20.15 -7.39
CA GLN A 64 -2.81 19.30 -6.98
C GLN A 64 -2.50 17.84 -7.21
N VAL A 65 -3.23 16.98 -6.50
CA VAL A 65 -3.20 15.54 -6.71
C VAL A 65 -4.55 15.10 -7.26
N TYR A 66 -4.57 14.49 -8.45
CA TYR A 66 -5.76 13.80 -8.91
C TYR A 66 -5.96 12.52 -8.07
N ALA A 67 -7.18 12.30 -7.62
CA ALA A 67 -7.58 11.14 -6.84
C ALA A 67 -8.75 10.42 -7.51
N GLY A 68 -8.60 9.12 -7.78
CA GLY A 68 -9.65 8.32 -8.45
C GLY A 68 -9.35 6.83 -8.45
N GLN A 69 -9.94 6.14 -9.40
CA GLN A 69 -9.72 4.71 -9.68
C GLN A 69 -9.31 4.50 -11.13
N ILE A 70 -8.66 3.38 -11.42
CA ILE A 70 -8.26 3.02 -12.80
C ILE A 70 -9.48 2.99 -13.73
N SER A 71 -10.61 2.42 -13.29
CA SER A 71 -11.84 2.34 -14.10
C SER A 71 -12.43 3.68 -14.52
N ASN A 72 -12.13 4.74 -13.77
CA ASN A 72 -12.70 6.07 -13.94
C ASN A 72 -11.63 7.15 -14.18
N LEU A 73 -10.44 6.74 -14.63
CA LEU A 73 -9.32 7.65 -14.86
C LEU A 73 -9.56 8.50 -16.12
N PRO A 74 -9.84 9.79 -15.98
CA PRO A 74 -10.10 10.64 -17.13
C PRO A 74 -8.81 11.00 -17.85
N ILE A 75 -8.86 11.09 -19.18
CA ILE A 75 -7.69 11.37 -20.01
C ILE A 75 -7.04 12.72 -19.65
N GLU A 76 -7.83 13.70 -19.28
CA GLU A 76 -7.38 15.03 -18.86
C GLU A 76 -6.62 15.04 -17.51
N ALA A 77 -6.73 13.98 -16.72
CA ALA A 77 -5.94 13.80 -15.49
C ALA A 77 -4.54 13.27 -15.78
N LEU A 78 -4.31 12.71 -16.98
CA LEU A 78 -3.04 12.11 -17.31
C LEU A 78 -1.97 13.16 -17.60
N PRO A 79 -0.72 12.93 -17.17
CA PRO A 79 0.41 13.77 -17.56
C PRO A 79 0.67 13.63 -19.06
N VAL A 80 0.72 14.77 -19.77
CA VAL A 80 0.85 14.81 -21.24
C VAL A 80 2.30 14.95 -21.68
N LYS A 81 3.17 15.49 -20.82
CA LYS A 81 4.53 15.91 -21.22
C LYS A 81 5.64 15.06 -20.60
N GLU A 82 5.46 14.57 -19.41
CA GLU A 82 6.48 13.82 -18.66
C GLU A 82 5.87 12.56 -18.07
N LYS A 83 6.60 11.47 -18.20
CA LYS A 83 6.23 10.22 -17.50
C LYS A 83 6.58 10.33 -16.04
N LEU A 84 5.74 9.75 -15.18
CA LEU A 84 5.93 9.80 -13.75
C LEU A 84 6.52 8.49 -13.20
N PRO A 85 7.45 8.57 -12.24
CA PRO A 85 7.79 7.42 -11.41
C PRO A 85 6.54 6.96 -10.65
N ILE A 86 6.44 5.67 -10.38
CA ILE A 86 5.22 5.12 -9.78
C ILE A 86 5.51 4.23 -8.58
N VAL A 87 4.68 4.33 -7.55
CA VAL A 87 4.61 3.38 -6.44
C VAL A 87 3.37 2.50 -6.62
N ILE A 88 3.58 1.20 -6.74
CA ILE A 88 2.51 0.21 -6.58
C ILE A 88 2.37 -0.03 -5.07
N TYR A 89 1.25 0.39 -4.48
CA TYR A 89 1.04 0.34 -3.05
C TYR A 89 0.04 -0.74 -2.64
N LEU A 90 0.43 -1.60 -1.71
CA LEU A 90 -0.36 -2.74 -1.26
C LEU A 90 -0.95 -2.45 0.13
N HIS A 91 -2.29 -2.43 0.21
CA HIS A 91 -3.01 -2.15 1.46
C HIS A 91 -2.86 -3.28 2.50
N GLY A 92 -3.15 -3.01 3.76
CA GLY A 92 -3.14 -3.99 4.86
C GLY A 92 -4.31 -5.00 4.77
N CYS A 93 -4.37 -5.91 5.74
CA CYS A 93 -5.37 -6.98 5.80
C CYS A 93 -6.81 -6.51 6.04
N SER A 94 -7.01 -5.28 6.47
CA SER A 94 -8.34 -4.65 6.63
C SER A 94 -8.85 -3.96 5.36
N GLY A 95 -8.14 -4.11 4.24
CA GLY A 95 -8.48 -3.45 2.98
C GLY A 95 -8.05 -1.98 2.93
N VAL A 96 -8.73 -1.21 2.09
CA VAL A 96 -8.50 0.23 1.94
C VAL A 96 -9.19 0.97 3.09
N TRP A 97 -8.44 1.78 3.81
CA TRP A 97 -8.92 2.58 4.94
C TRP A 97 -8.21 3.96 4.95
N TRP A 98 -8.56 4.86 5.88
CA TRP A 98 -8.01 6.22 5.90
C TRP A 98 -6.47 6.27 5.92
N GLY A 99 -5.82 5.34 6.63
CA GLY A 99 -4.36 5.25 6.65
C GLY A 99 -3.76 4.85 5.29
N THR A 100 -4.50 4.11 4.45
CA THR A 100 -4.10 3.88 3.06
C THR A 100 -4.06 5.20 2.29
N TYR A 101 -5.10 6.03 2.39
CA TYR A 101 -5.15 7.31 1.67
C TYR A 101 -4.00 8.24 2.06
N ILE A 102 -3.65 8.35 3.35
CA ILE A 102 -2.49 9.15 3.80
C ILE A 102 -1.22 8.74 3.05
N ARG A 103 -1.00 7.43 2.87
CA ARG A 103 0.19 6.92 2.16
C ARG A 103 0.16 7.22 0.68
N LEU A 104 -1.00 7.04 0.05
CA LEU A 104 -1.14 7.35 -1.37
C LEU A 104 -0.93 8.85 -1.63
N ASP A 105 -1.50 9.71 -0.78
CA ASP A 105 -1.38 11.16 -0.88
C ASP A 105 0.06 11.59 -0.62
N PHE A 106 0.75 11.04 0.40
CA PHE A 106 2.17 11.29 0.67
C PHE A 106 3.06 11.03 -0.55
N PHE A 107 2.94 9.88 -1.19
CA PHE A 107 3.74 9.59 -2.39
C PHE A 107 3.43 10.56 -3.52
N ALA A 108 2.15 10.87 -3.74
CA ALA A 108 1.73 11.74 -4.82
C ALA A 108 2.16 13.20 -4.60
N GLU A 109 2.09 13.71 -3.39
CA GLU A 109 2.58 15.04 -3.02
C GLU A 109 4.09 15.18 -3.19
N ASN A 110 4.82 14.05 -3.19
CA ASN A 110 6.26 14.00 -3.41
C ASN A 110 6.66 13.54 -4.84
N GLY A 111 5.74 13.67 -5.80
CA GLY A 111 6.03 13.51 -7.23
C GLY A 111 5.92 12.11 -7.78
N PHE A 112 5.52 11.12 -7.00
CA PHE A 112 5.29 9.75 -7.47
C PHE A 112 3.81 9.57 -7.83
N ALA A 113 3.52 9.04 -9.01
CA ALA A 113 2.19 8.48 -9.22
C ALA A 113 2.00 7.24 -8.31
N VAL A 114 0.76 6.95 -7.94
CA VAL A 114 0.46 5.79 -7.10
C VAL A 114 -0.67 4.99 -7.69
N ILE A 115 -0.51 3.67 -7.74
CA ILE A 115 -1.59 2.73 -8.04
C ILE A 115 -1.66 1.71 -6.89
N ALA A 116 -2.82 1.63 -6.24
CA ALA A 116 -3.06 0.67 -5.17
C ALA A 116 -4.14 -0.33 -5.59
N PRO A 117 -3.75 -1.55 -6.06
CA PRO A 117 -4.71 -2.58 -6.39
C PRO A 117 -5.60 -2.90 -5.19
N ASN A 118 -6.91 -3.01 -5.43
CA ASN A 118 -7.86 -3.31 -4.37
C ASN A 118 -8.21 -4.80 -4.36
N SER A 119 -7.51 -5.58 -3.54
CA SER A 119 -7.76 -7.02 -3.43
C SER A 119 -9.18 -7.34 -2.93
N PHE A 120 -9.83 -6.42 -2.23
CA PHE A 120 -11.21 -6.57 -1.76
C PHE A 120 -12.26 -6.42 -2.86
N ALA A 121 -11.88 -6.03 -4.07
CA ALA A 121 -12.76 -6.04 -5.24
C ALA A 121 -12.97 -7.45 -5.83
N ARG A 122 -12.21 -8.46 -5.38
CA ARG A 122 -12.41 -9.85 -5.75
C ARG A 122 -13.79 -10.35 -5.36
N ALA A 123 -14.36 -11.25 -6.14
CA ALA A 123 -15.65 -11.88 -5.83
C ALA A 123 -15.60 -12.66 -4.52
N LYS A 124 -14.42 -13.22 -4.21
CA LYS A 124 -14.14 -13.91 -2.95
C LYS A 124 -12.85 -13.36 -2.35
N TYR A 125 -12.93 -12.88 -1.11
CA TYR A 125 -11.76 -12.48 -0.33
C TYR A 125 -11.96 -12.93 1.13
N PRO A 126 -11.20 -13.92 1.61
CA PRO A 126 -11.35 -14.41 2.97
C PRO A 126 -10.78 -13.43 3.99
N LYS A 127 -11.34 -13.42 5.19
CA LYS A 127 -10.80 -12.66 6.31
C LYS A 127 -9.43 -13.23 6.71
N SER A 128 -8.35 -12.50 6.47
CA SER A 128 -6.99 -12.91 6.74
C SER A 128 -6.43 -12.44 8.09
N CYS A 129 -7.10 -11.48 8.73
CA CYS A 129 -6.70 -10.97 10.03
C CYS A 129 -7.88 -10.57 10.91
N ASP A 130 -7.60 -10.41 12.20
CA ASP A 130 -8.50 -9.81 13.17
C ASP A 130 -7.79 -8.65 13.89
N PRO A 131 -8.08 -7.39 13.51
CA PRO A 131 -7.46 -6.22 14.12
C PRO A 131 -7.78 -6.06 15.63
N ALA A 132 -8.92 -6.58 16.09
CA ALA A 132 -9.30 -6.46 17.51
C ALA A 132 -8.39 -7.30 18.41
N THR A 133 -8.02 -8.48 17.94
CA THR A 133 -7.14 -9.42 18.67
C THR A 133 -5.70 -9.40 18.20
N LYS A 134 -5.35 -8.57 17.21
CA LYS A 134 -4.02 -8.50 16.59
C LYS A 134 -3.54 -9.85 16.03
N ARG A 135 -4.46 -10.63 15.48
CA ARG A 135 -4.13 -11.93 14.87
C ARG A 135 -4.15 -11.83 13.36
N ALA A 136 -3.09 -12.31 12.72
CA ALA A 136 -2.95 -12.40 11.27
C ALA A 136 -2.81 -13.86 10.81
N GLY A 137 -2.80 -14.11 9.50
CA GLY A 137 -2.66 -15.44 8.93
C GLY A 137 -3.88 -16.33 9.16
N LEU A 138 -5.06 -15.77 9.40
CA LEU A 138 -6.30 -16.54 9.59
C LEU A 138 -6.70 -17.33 8.34
N TYR A 139 -6.28 -16.85 7.18
CA TYR A 139 -6.40 -17.54 5.90
C TYR A 139 -5.15 -17.29 5.07
N ARG A 140 -4.27 -18.29 5.00
CA ARG A 140 -2.91 -18.14 4.48
C ARG A 140 -2.85 -17.94 2.95
N GLU A 141 -3.79 -18.52 2.23
CA GLU A 141 -3.86 -18.38 0.78
C GLU A 141 -4.14 -16.97 0.29
N THR A 142 -4.57 -16.05 1.15
CA THR A 142 -4.66 -14.63 0.80
C THR A 142 -3.33 -14.07 0.34
N LEU A 143 -2.21 -14.55 0.88
CA LEU A 143 -0.89 -14.11 0.43
C LEU A 143 -0.70 -14.36 -1.08
N LYS A 144 -1.06 -15.53 -1.58
CA LYS A 144 -1.01 -15.84 -3.02
C LYS A 144 -1.87 -14.89 -3.84
N MET A 145 -3.13 -14.67 -3.41
CA MET A 145 -4.02 -13.74 -4.10
C MET A 145 -3.38 -12.36 -4.24
N ARG A 146 -2.81 -11.86 -3.15
CA ARG A 146 -2.19 -10.55 -3.09
C ARG A 146 -0.90 -10.45 -3.90
N GLN A 147 -0.12 -11.53 -3.95
CA GLN A 147 1.05 -11.63 -4.83
C GLN A 147 0.64 -11.55 -6.32
N TYR A 148 -0.42 -12.26 -6.73
CA TYR A 148 -0.97 -12.13 -8.09
C TYR A 148 -1.50 -10.72 -8.38
N ASP A 149 -2.18 -10.07 -7.41
CA ASP A 149 -2.64 -8.69 -7.58
C ASP A 149 -1.47 -7.72 -7.77
N ALA A 150 -0.38 -7.88 -6.99
CA ALA A 150 0.82 -7.07 -7.10
C ALA A 150 1.50 -7.23 -8.46
N LEU A 151 1.73 -8.46 -8.91
CA LEU A 151 2.34 -8.75 -10.21
C LEU A 151 1.50 -8.22 -11.36
N ASN A 152 0.17 -8.40 -11.29
CA ASN A 152 -0.75 -7.86 -12.29
C ASN A 152 -0.72 -6.32 -12.32
N ALA A 153 -0.65 -5.67 -11.16
CA ALA A 153 -0.55 -4.23 -11.08
C ALA A 153 0.76 -3.70 -11.66
N ILE A 154 1.90 -4.32 -11.34
CA ILE A 154 3.21 -3.96 -11.91
C ILE A 154 3.18 -4.11 -13.44
N LYS A 155 2.70 -5.25 -13.94
CA LYS A 155 2.60 -5.52 -15.39
C LYS A 155 1.75 -4.48 -16.11
N ASN A 156 0.58 -4.17 -15.58
CA ASN A 156 -0.32 -3.19 -16.21
C ASN A 156 0.22 -1.77 -16.09
N ALA A 157 0.83 -1.40 -14.97
CA ALA A 157 1.44 -0.08 -14.79
C ALA A 157 2.54 0.19 -15.82
N LYS A 158 3.39 -0.80 -16.11
CA LYS A 158 4.44 -0.69 -17.16
C LYS A 158 3.89 -0.37 -18.55
N GLN A 159 2.62 -0.68 -18.82
CA GLN A 159 1.96 -0.44 -20.11
C GLN A 159 1.29 0.93 -20.20
N LEU A 160 1.16 1.65 -19.09
CA LEU A 160 0.53 2.97 -19.08
C LEU A 160 1.46 4.01 -19.71
N ALA A 161 0.96 4.75 -20.70
CA ALA A 161 1.77 5.69 -21.48
C ALA A 161 2.37 6.84 -20.63
N TRP A 162 1.74 7.14 -19.49
CA TRP A 162 2.13 8.21 -18.57
C TRP A 162 3.03 7.74 -17.42
N VAL A 163 3.33 6.45 -17.33
CA VAL A 163 4.23 5.87 -16.33
C VAL A 163 5.66 5.80 -16.88
N ASP A 164 6.63 6.23 -16.10
CA ASP A 164 8.04 5.90 -16.37
C ASP A 164 8.32 4.45 -15.92
N SER A 165 8.31 3.56 -16.89
CA SER A 165 8.51 2.12 -16.64
C SER A 165 9.91 1.76 -16.12
N ARG A 166 10.88 2.70 -16.13
CA ARG A 166 12.19 2.55 -15.52
C ARG A 166 12.18 2.84 -14.03
N ASN A 167 11.13 3.50 -13.52
CA ASN A 167 11.00 3.98 -12.16
C ASN A 167 9.72 3.46 -11.51
N ILE A 168 9.68 2.15 -11.24
CA ILE A 168 8.58 1.47 -10.57
C ILE A 168 9.03 0.98 -9.21
N PHE A 169 8.28 1.34 -8.18
CA PHE A 169 8.51 0.95 -6.81
C PHE A 169 7.36 0.12 -6.28
N LEU A 170 7.64 -0.79 -5.34
CA LEU A 170 6.62 -1.59 -4.67
C LEU A 170 6.63 -1.27 -3.19
N GLY A 171 5.49 -0.94 -2.61
CA GLY A 171 5.37 -0.68 -1.18
C GLY A 171 4.12 -1.28 -0.59
N GLY A 172 4.10 -1.47 0.73
CA GLY A 172 2.91 -1.93 1.41
C GLY A 172 3.06 -1.94 2.92
N CYS A 173 1.91 -1.94 3.61
CA CYS A 173 1.83 -1.96 5.05
C CYS A 173 1.18 -3.26 5.53
N SER A 174 1.70 -3.83 6.63
CA SER A 174 1.12 -5.01 7.26
C SER A 174 1.06 -6.19 6.28
N GLU A 175 -0.08 -6.79 5.99
CA GLU A 175 -0.22 -7.84 4.97
C GLU A 175 0.24 -7.37 3.58
N GLY A 176 0.10 -6.06 3.26
CA GLY A 176 0.71 -5.46 2.07
C GLY A 176 2.24 -5.44 2.15
N GLY A 177 2.80 -5.21 3.33
CA GLY A 177 4.24 -5.31 3.60
C GLY A 177 4.74 -6.75 3.44
N ILE A 178 4.01 -7.74 3.97
CA ILE A 178 4.30 -9.17 3.76
C ILE A 178 4.31 -9.50 2.27
N THR A 179 3.29 -9.04 1.55
CA THR A 179 3.19 -9.27 0.11
C THR A 179 4.35 -8.61 -0.63
N SER A 180 4.69 -7.36 -0.29
CA SER A 180 5.85 -6.66 -0.86
C SER A 180 7.17 -7.39 -0.58
N ALA A 181 7.33 -7.99 0.62
CA ALA A 181 8.51 -8.76 0.98
C ALA A 181 8.62 -10.08 0.19
N THR A 182 7.50 -10.78 -0.01
CA THR A 182 7.49 -12.17 -0.44
C THR A 182 7.09 -12.40 -1.88
N VAL A 183 6.57 -11.41 -2.59
CA VAL A 183 6.28 -11.55 -4.01
C VAL A 183 7.59 -11.63 -4.80
N SER A 184 7.77 -12.74 -5.50
CA SER A 184 8.93 -12.90 -6.40
C SER A 184 8.65 -12.18 -7.71
N THR A 185 9.53 -11.27 -8.08
CA THR A 185 9.51 -10.59 -9.38
C THR A 185 10.59 -11.20 -10.26
N ASP A 186 10.24 -11.49 -11.50
CA ASP A 186 11.19 -11.89 -12.53
C ASP A 186 11.75 -10.64 -13.25
N PHE A 187 12.59 -10.87 -14.25
CA PHE A 187 13.20 -9.80 -15.03
C PHE A 187 12.15 -8.83 -15.65
N ASP A 188 10.99 -9.35 -16.06
CA ASP A 188 9.94 -8.55 -16.70
C ASP A 188 9.07 -7.78 -15.69
N SER A 189 8.92 -8.31 -14.47
CA SER A 189 8.12 -7.72 -13.39
C SER A 189 8.95 -7.02 -12.32
N GLY A 190 10.28 -6.90 -12.51
CA GLY A 190 11.19 -6.24 -11.57
C GLY A 190 10.78 -4.79 -11.26
N VAL A 191 11.07 -4.38 -10.04
CA VAL A 191 10.88 -3.01 -9.54
C VAL A 191 12.23 -2.43 -9.10
N ASN A 192 12.34 -1.11 -9.03
CA ASN A 192 13.58 -0.43 -8.68
C ASN A 192 13.97 -0.64 -7.20
N ALA A 193 12.96 -0.61 -6.32
CA ALA A 193 13.15 -0.87 -4.90
C ALA A 193 11.81 -1.18 -4.22
N ARG A 194 11.86 -1.71 -2.99
CA ARG A 194 10.68 -2.01 -2.17
C ARG A 194 10.67 -1.31 -0.83
N VAL A 195 9.48 -0.96 -0.36
CA VAL A 195 9.23 -0.47 1.00
C VAL A 195 8.30 -1.43 1.73
N ILE A 196 8.77 -1.98 2.84
CA ILE A 196 8.04 -2.90 3.70
C ILE A 196 7.74 -2.18 5.00
N GLU A 197 6.48 -1.90 5.29
CA GLU A 197 6.04 -1.26 6.52
C GLU A 197 5.26 -2.23 7.40
N GLY A 198 5.60 -2.28 8.70
CA GLY A 198 4.88 -3.09 9.67
C GLY A 198 4.96 -4.59 9.39
N TRP A 199 6.15 -5.08 9.05
CA TRP A 199 6.48 -6.49 8.93
C TRP A 199 7.91 -6.76 9.36
N THR A 200 8.10 -7.82 10.13
CA THR A 200 9.40 -8.23 10.70
C THR A 200 10.18 -9.18 9.82
N CYS A 201 9.60 -9.73 8.78
CA CYS A 201 10.10 -10.85 7.98
C CYS A 201 10.20 -12.20 8.75
N HIS A 202 9.71 -12.26 9.98
CA HIS A 202 9.70 -13.46 10.80
C HIS A 202 8.33 -14.10 10.84
N ALA A 203 8.25 -15.36 10.46
CA ALA A 203 7.05 -16.19 10.53
C ALA A 203 7.43 -17.66 10.69
N GLU A 204 6.55 -18.46 11.28
CA GLU A 204 6.69 -19.92 11.30
C GLU A 204 6.42 -20.54 9.91
N TRP A 205 5.59 -19.88 9.11
CA TRP A 205 5.25 -20.33 7.76
C TRP A 205 6.29 -19.85 6.75
N SER A 206 6.83 -20.77 5.98
CA SER A 206 7.92 -20.50 5.02
C SER A 206 7.54 -19.49 3.94
N GLU A 207 6.28 -19.51 3.50
CA GLU A 207 5.78 -18.60 2.45
C GLU A 207 5.61 -17.14 2.92
N TYR A 208 5.57 -16.92 4.25
CA TYR A 208 5.51 -15.60 4.86
C TYR A 208 6.89 -15.09 5.29
N ARG A 209 7.86 -16.01 5.45
CA ARG A 209 9.17 -15.70 6.04
C ARG A 209 10.13 -15.10 5.02
N GLY A 210 10.86 -14.07 5.47
CA GLY A 210 11.98 -13.52 4.72
C GLY A 210 11.58 -12.54 3.62
N ILE A 211 12.46 -12.43 2.64
CA ILE A 211 12.34 -11.54 1.49
C ILE A 211 12.65 -12.32 0.22
N SER A 212 11.73 -12.28 -0.75
CA SER A 212 11.85 -13.00 -2.03
C SER A 212 12.14 -12.01 -3.17
N VAL A 213 13.30 -11.38 -3.13
CA VAL A 213 13.73 -10.40 -4.15
C VAL A 213 15.05 -10.83 -4.79
N SER A 214 15.37 -10.26 -5.95
CA SER A 214 16.72 -10.45 -6.50
C SER A 214 17.77 -9.76 -5.60
N SER A 215 19.01 -10.27 -5.63
CA SER A 215 20.10 -9.69 -4.84
C SER A 215 20.44 -8.25 -5.23
N SER A 216 20.02 -7.78 -6.38
CA SER A 216 20.21 -6.42 -6.87
C SER A 216 19.08 -5.46 -6.52
N GLU A 217 17.94 -5.96 -6.02
CA GLU A 217 16.77 -5.13 -5.72
C GLU A 217 16.81 -4.60 -4.27
N PRO A 218 17.00 -3.29 -4.06
CA PRO A 218 17.06 -2.70 -2.72
C PRO A 218 15.74 -2.77 -1.96
N VAL A 219 15.82 -2.98 -0.64
CA VAL A 219 14.66 -3.07 0.24
C VAL A 219 14.83 -2.18 1.46
N LEU A 220 13.82 -1.34 1.73
CA LEU A 220 13.67 -0.62 3.00
C LEU A 220 12.57 -1.28 3.81
N ALA A 221 12.90 -1.79 5.01
CA ALA A 221 11.91 -2.29 5.95
C ALA A 221 11.83 -1.41 7.19
N LEU A 222 10.62 -1.14 7.63
CA LEU A 222 10.27 -0.25 8.74
C LEU A 222 9.41 -1.02 9.73
N VAL A 223 9.84 -1.12 10.97
CA VAL A 223 9.11 -1.83 12.02
C VAL A 223 9.30 -1.15 13.38
N ALA A 224 8.28 -1.17 14.22
CA ALA A 224 8.39 -0.76 15.61
C ALA A 224 8.83 -1.95 16.48
N ASP A 225 9.72 -1.70 17.44
CA ASP A 225 10.28 -2.74 18.32
C ASP A 225 9.20 -3.45 19.16
N GLN A 226 8.17 -2.72 19.56
CA GLN A 226 7.04 -3.21 20.34
C GLN A 226 5.72 -3.20 19.56
N ASP A 227 5.77 -3.45 18.27
CA ASP A 227 4.57 -3.53 17.44
C ASP A 227 3.60 -4.58 18.02
N PRO A 228 2.36 -4.20 18.34
CA PRO A 228 1.40 -5.09 19.01
C PRO A 228 0.97 -6.31 18.17
N TRP A 229 1.28 -6.35 16.88
CA TRP A 229 1.01 -7.49 16.02
C TRP A 229 2.09 -8.58 16.07
N PHE A 230 3.30 -8.26 16.61
CA PHE A 230 4.47 -9.15 16.61
C PHE A 230 4.99 -9.39 18.03
N GLN A 231 4.09 -9.70 18.97
CA GLN A 231 4.47 -9.93 20.37
C GLN A 231 5.00 -11.34 20.64
N ASP A 232 4.62 -12.31 19.82
CA ASP A 232 5.14 -13.67 19.93
C ASP A 232 6.63 -13.72 19.57
N SER A 233 7.42 -14.50 20.30
CA SER A 233 8.88 -14.55 20.15
C SER A 233 9.34 -14.96 18.74
N TRP A 234 8.56 -15.79 18.07
CA TRP A 234 8.83 -16.24 16.69
C TRP A 234 8.53 -15.18 15.64
N ALA A 235 7.70 -14.17 15.96
CA ALA A 235 7.31 -13.10 15.04
C ALA A 235 8.11 -11.81 15.24
N ARG A 236 8.84 -11.69 16.37
CA ARG A 236 9.65 -10.52 16.69
C ARG A 236 10.90 -10.43 15.82
N GLY A 237 11.38 -9.22 15.63
CA GLY A 237 12.64 -8.96 14.95
C GLY A 237 12.52 -7.92 13.84
N SER A 238 13.37 -8.04 12.86
CA SER A 238 13.41 -7.15 11.70
C SER A 238 13.82 -7.91 10.45
N CYS A 239 13.61 -7.31 9.31
CA CYS A 239 13.99 -7.89 8.02
C CYS A 239 15.52 -7.91 7.76
N GLY A 240 16.34 -7.31 8.63
CA GLY A 240 17.77 -7.10 8.39
C GLY A 240 18.56 -8.36 8.05
N SER A 241 18.27 -9.51 8.71
CA SER A 241 18.94 -10.79 8.45
C SER A 241 18.57 -11.43 7.09
N TYR A 242 17.58 -10.91 6.41
CA TYR A 242 17.10 -11.38 5.11
C TYR A 242 17.49 -10.47 3.95
N MET A 243 18.22 -9.38 4.24
CA MET A 243 18.59 -8.35 3.26
C MET A 243 20.01 -8.51 2.77
N ASN A 244 20.23 -8.07 1.54
CA ASN A 244 21.59 -7.79 1.04
C ASN A 244 21.95 -6.33 1.37
N SER A 245 22.82 -6.11 2.34
CA SER A 245 23.25 -4.75 2.73
C SER A 245 24.13 -4.05 1.68
N GLU A 246 24.71 -4.80 0.75
CA GLU A 246 25.62 -4.26 -0.28
C GLU A 246 24.86 -3.52 -1.40
N ASN A 247 23.57 -3.79 -1.57
CA ASN A 247 22.72 -3.14 -2.57
C ASN A 247 21.95 -1.90 -2.06
N GLY A 248 22.28 -1.41 -0.84
CA GLY A 248 21.57 -0.29 -0.22
C GLY A 248 20.31 -0.66 0.58
N SER A 249 20.02 -1.96 0.73
CA SER A 249 18.93 -2.41 1.59
C SER A 249 19.18 -2.09 3.06
N ARG A 250 18.15 -1.70 3.77
CA ARG A 250 18.23 -1.40 5.21
C ARG A 250 16.93 -1.73 5.95
N SER A 251 17.06 -2.17 7.18
CA SER A 251 15.96 -2.39 8.10
C SER A 251 16.03 -1.40 9.25
N VAL A 252 15.00 -0.57 9.41
CA VAL A 252 14.91 0.45 10.45
C VAL A 252 13.96 -0.04 11.54
N ILE A 253 14.44 -0.05 12.78
CA ILE A 253 13.67 -0.44 13.96
C ILE A 253 13.44 0.81 14.81
N TYR A 254 12.17 1.15 15.02
CA TYR A 254 11.79 2.28 15.87
C TYR A 254 11.64 1.79 17.32
N SER A 255 12.71 1.94 18.11
CA SER A 255 12.81 1.45 19.51
C SER A 255 12.70 2.56 20.55
N ILE A 256 12.59 3.83 20.12
CA ILE A 256 12.56 4.99 21.01
C ILE A 256 11.40 5.91 20.59
N GLY A 257 10.78 6.57 21.59
CA GLY A 257 9.74 7.56 21.37
C GLY A 257 8.37 7.00 20.96
N PRO A 258 7.49 7.81 20.37
CA PRO A 258 6.08 7.46 20.15
C PRO A 258 5.85 6.40 19.08
N LEU A 259 6.85 6.11 18.25
CA LEU A 259 6.75 5.10 17.20
C LEU A 259 6.97 3.67 17.70
N THR A 260 7.53 3.49 18.90
CA THR A 260 7.97 2.19 19.43
C THR A 260 6.87 1.11 19.43
N SER A 261 5.61 1.49 19.64
CA SER A 261 4.47 0.56 19.74
C SER A 261 3.47 0.74 18.60
N ARG A 262 3.88 1.35 17.49
CA ARG A 262 3.00 1.60 16.35
C ARG A 262 3.15 0.53 15.28
N HIS A 263 2.02 0.05 14.75
CA HIS A 263 2.00 -0.85 13.59
C HIS A 263 2.09 -0.08 12.27
N SER A 264 1.51 1.10 12.24
CA SER A 264 1.52 2.02 11.09
C SER A 264 2.49 3.15 11.37
N LEU A 265 3.47 3.37 10.50
CA LEU A 265 4.61 4.26 10.72
C LEU A 265 4.66 5.42 9.72
N LEU A 266 4.22 5.20 8.47
CA LEU A 266 4.39 6.13 7.35
C LEU A 266 3.45 7.35 7.39
N ASP A 267 2.77 7.62 8.48
CA ASP A 267 2.08 8.88 8.78
C ASP A 267 2.92 9.81 9.68
N ASP A 268 4.15 9.40 10.03
CA ASP A 268 5.13 10.20 10.75
C ASP A 268 6.11 10.85 9.77
N SER A 269 6.44 12.14 9.97
CA SER A 269 7.25 12.92 9.04
C SER A 269 8.68 12.44 8.89
N ASP A 270 9.29 11.90 9.97
CA ASP A 270 10.68 11.41 9.91
C ASP A 270 10.74 10.08 9.17
N VAL A 271 9.69 9.24 9.34
CA VAL A 271 9.52 8.01 8.57
C VAL A 271 9.30 8.33 7.09
N GLN A 272 8.47 9.34 6.79
CA GLN A 272 8.22 9.80 5.43
C GLN A 272 9.50 10.29 4.76
N THR A 273 10.31 11.08 5.46
CA THR A 273 11.63 11.53 4.97
C THR A 273 12.54 10.35 4.65
N THR A 274 12.62 9.37 5.56
CA THR A 274 13.43 8.15 5.35
C THR A 274 13.00 7.36 4.12
N VAL A 275 11.70 7.23 3.89
CA VAL A 275 11.16 6.53 2.71
C VAL A 275 11.42 7.30 1.43
N LEU A 276 11.21 8.62 1.45
CA LEU A 276 11.41 9.46 0.27
C LEU A 276 12.87 9.47 -0.19
N GLU A 277 13.81 9.66 0.74
CA GLU A 277 15.25 9.57 0.45
C GLU A 277 15.64 8.21 -0.17
N PHE A 278 15.08 7.12 0.38
CA PHE A 278 15.35 5.78 -0.14
C PHE A 278 14.79 5.59 -1.56
N LEU A 279 13.58 6.03 -1.85
CA LEU A 279 13.00 5.93 -3.19
C LEU A 279 13.78 6.78 -4.20
N GLN A 280 14.13 8.03 -3.83
CA GLN A 280 14.89 8.94 -4.68
C GLN A 280 16.29 8.41 -5.00
N ALA A 281 16.97 7.80 -4.02
CA ALA A 281 18.29 7.18 -4.22
C ALA A 281 18.26 5.97 -5.18
N ASN A 282 17.10 5.39 -5.41
CA ASN A 282 16.91 4.24 -6.30
C ASN A 282 16.16 4.57 -7.60
N MET A 283 16.03 5.86 -7.93
CA MET A 283 15.54 6.29 -9.24
C MET A 283 16.63 6.15 -10.30
N VAL A 284 16.18 5.80 -11.50
CA VAL A 284 17.01 5.76 -12.71
C VAL A 284 16.72 7.01 -13.54
N GLU A 285 17.76 7.75 -13.91
CA GLU A 285 17.70 8.95 -14.75
C GLU A 285 17.36 8.63 -16.22
#